data_126b7776f343e8e7014aaa7bf35cc8d0
#
_entry.id   126b7776f343e8e7014aaa7bf35cc8d0
#
_cell.length_a   1.000
_cell.length_b   1.000
_cell.length_c   1.000
_cell.angle_alpha   90.00
_cell.angle_beta   90.00
_cell.angle_gamma   90.00
#
_symmetry.space_group_name_H-M   'P 1'
#
loop_
_entity.id
_entity.type
_entity.pdbx_description
1 polymer ?
#
loop_
_entity_poly.entity_id
_entity_poly.type
_entity_poly.pdbx_seq_one_letter_code
_entity_poly.pdbx_strand_id
1 'polypeptide(L)'
;VEHIKKIMEQTRIPPQLGRYKVFIIDEVHMLSTAAFNAFLKTLEEPPSYVIFILATTEKQKILPTILSRCQIYDFDRMTVGNTIAHLKSVADKEGIKYEEEALAVIAEKADGGMRDALSIFDQVASFSQGNITYEKVIEDLNVLDSDNYFRFVELSLQNKVSDVMLLLNNIISKGFDPGQCIGGLAQ
;
A
#
# COMPACT_ATOMS: atom_id res chain seq x y z
N VAL A 1 11.10 -24.35 -4.05
CA VAL A 1 11.81 -25.03 -5.17
C VAL A 1 10.82 -25.87 -5.98
N GLU A 2 9.92 -26.62 -5.34
CA GLU A 2 8.97 -27.54 -5.99
C GLU A 2 7.95 -26.83 -6.90
N HIS A 3 7.40 -25.69 -6.45
CA HIS A 3 6.51 -24.88 -7.28
C HIS A 3 7.15 -24.38 -8.57
N ILE A 4 8.42 -23.93 -8.53
CA ILE A 4 9.13 -23.48 -9.73
C ILE A 4 9.39 -24.64 -10.68
N LYS A 5 9.76 -25.83 -10.19
CA LYS A 5 9.91 -27.01 -11.03
C LYS A 5 8.60 -27.35 -11.75
N LYS A 6 7.48 -27.28 -11.04
CA LYS A 6 6.15 -27.53 -11.62
C LYS A 6 5.79 -26.50 -12.70
N ILE A 7 6.10 -25.22 -12.47
CA ILE A 7 5.95 -24.18 -13.49
C ILE A 7 6.81 -24.51 -14.71
N MET A 8 8.09 -24.87 -14.50
CA MET A 8 9.01 -25.25 -15.58
C MET A 8 8.51 -26.44 -16.43
N GLU A 9 7.93 -27.45 -15.80
CA GLU A 9 7.32 -28.56 -16.51
C GLU A 9 6.12 -28.10 -17.33
N GLN A 10 5.30 -27.21 -16.80
CA GLN A 10 4.15 -26.65 -17.50
C GLN A 10 4.53 -25.76 -18.68
N THR A 11 5.70 -25.14 -18.69
CA THR A 11 6.16 -24.34 -19.84
C THR A 11 6.45 -25.17 -21.08
N ARG A 12 6.71 -26.48 -20.92
CA ARG A 12 6.95 -27.41 -22.03
C ARG A 12 5.69 -27.80 -22.78
N ILE A 13 4.53 -27.55 -22.20
CA ILE A 13 3.23 -27.92 -22.75
C ILE A 13 2.66 -26.67 -23.44
N PRO A 14 2.41 -26.71 -24.76
CA PRO A 14 1.79 -25.59 -25.46
C PRO A 14 0.40 -25.24 -24.89
N PRO A 15 -0.08 -23.98 -25.08
CA PRO A 15 -1.41 -23.60 -24.64
C PRO A 15 -2.48 -24.43 -25.41
N GLN A 16 -3.51 -24.89 -24.70
CA GLN A 16 -4.64 -25.59 -25.32
C GLN A 16 -5.64 -24.59 -25.94
N LEU A 17 -5.71 -23.37 -25.38
CA LEU A 17 -6.56 -22.28 -25.83
C LEU A 17 -5.72 -21.01 -25.87
N GLY A 18 -5.90 -20.21 -26.93
CA GLY A 18 -5.17 -18.96 -27.12
C GLY A 18 -3.76 -19.13 -27.71
N ARG A 19 -3.08 -18.00 -27.91
CA ARG A 19 -1.75 -17.93 -28.55
C ARG A 19 -0.61 -18.06 -27.54
N TYR A 20 -0.84 -17.63 -26.30
CA TYR A 20 0.19 -17.55 -25.29
C TYR A 20 -0.24 -18.22 -23.98
N LYS A 21 0.74 -18.76 -23.28
CA LYS A 21 0.63 -19.25 -21.91
C LYS A 21 1.34 -18.25 -21.00
N VAL A 22 0.59 -17.57 -20.17
CA VAL A 22 1.10 -16.50 -19.29
C VAL A 22 1.28 -17.04 -17.88
N PHE A 23 2.46 -16.86 -17.32
CA PHE A 23 2.77 -17.17 -15.92
C PHE A 23 3.02 -15.86 -15.18
N ILE A 24 2.25 -15.60 -14.13
CA ILE A 24 2.42 -14.45 -13.24
C ILE A 24 3.04 -14.98 -11.95
N ILE A 25 4.23 -14.48 -11.61
CA ILE A 25 4.94 -14.82 -10.38
C ILE A 25 5.00 -13.56 -9.53
N ASP A 26 4.18 -13.56 -8.50
CA ASP A 26 4.11 -12.46 -7.54
C ASP A 26 5.20 -12.60 -6.48
N GLU A 27 5.67 -11.46 -5.96
CA GLU A 27 6.74 -11.34 -4.95
C GLU A 27 7.96 -12.23 -5.28
N VAL A 28 8.38 -12.12 -6.54
CA VAL A 28 9.43 -13.00 -7.08
C VAL A 28 10.74 -12.94 -6.29
N HIS A 29 11.02 -11.86 -5.56
CA HIS A 29 12.19 -11.72 -4.67
C HIS A 29 12.17 -12.72 -3.49
N MET A 30 11.02 -13.33 -3.17
CA MET A 30 10.90 -14.37 -2.14
C MET A 30 11.40 -15.74 -2.60
N LEU A 31 11.72 -15.89 -3.88
CA LEU A 31 12.27 -17.14 -4.40
C LEU A 31 13.67 -17.40 -3.84
N SER A 32 13.94 -18.66 -3.47
CA SER A 32 15.29 -19.05 -3.09
C SER A 32 16.27 -18.96 -4.27
N THR A 33 17.54 -18.77 -3.98
CA THR A 33 18.60 -18.72 -5.01
C THR A 33 18.60 -19.97 -5.92
N ALA A 34 18.32 -21.14 -5.35
CA ALA A 34 18.20 -22.37 -6.13
C ALA A 34 16.99 -22.35 -7.09
N ALA A 35 15.87 -21.75 -6.67
CA ALA A 35 14.69 -21.57 -7.51
C ALA A 35 14.97 -20.56 -8.63
N PHE A 36 15.64 -19.45 -8.32
CA PHE A 36 16.09 -18.48 -9.32
C PHE A 36 17.00 -19.10 -10.38
N ASN A 37 18.00 -19.86 -9.97
CA ASN A 37 18.94 -20.52 -10.88
C ASN A 37 18.22 -21.54 -11.79
N ALA A 38 17.25 -22.27 -11.28
CA ALA A 38 16.43 -23.15 -12.11
C ALA A 38 15.59 -22.38 -13.12
N PHE A 39 15.13 -21.19 -12.75
CA PHE A 39 14.29 -20.33 -13.58
C PHE A 39 15.09 -19.62 -14.69
N LEU A 40 16.34 -19.23 -14.41
CA LEU A 40 17.23 -18.56 -15.36
C LEU A 40 17.33 -19.29 -16.70
N LYS A 41 17.47 -20.62 -16.67
CA LYS A 41 17.59 -21.44 -17.89
C LYS A 41 16.39 -21.29 -18.83
N THR A 42 15.19 -21.16 -18.29
CA THR A 42 13.97 -20.97 -19.11
C THR A 42 13.77 -19.52 -19.51
N LEU A 43 14.26 -18.56 -18.72
CA LEU A 43 14.25 -17.15 -19.09
C LEU A 43 15.24 -16.82 -20.21
N GLU A 44 16.34 -17.59 -20.34
CA GLU A 44 17.31 -17.42 -21.42
C GLU A 44 16.72 -17.81 -22.79
N GLU A 45 15.99 -18.92 -22.82
CA GLU A 45 15.37 -19.45 -24.04
C GLU A 45 13.92 -19.86 -23.78
N PRO A 46 13.01 -18.89 -23.56
CA PRO A 46 11.62 -19.22 -23.31
C PRO A 46 10.96 -19.74 -24.59
N PRO A 47 10.07 -20.75 -24.51
CA PRO A 47 9.25 -21.12 -25.66
C PRO A 47 8.47 -19.93 -26.18
N SER A 48 8.34 -19.82 -27.50
CA SER A 48 7.73 -18.63 -28.16
C SER A 48 6.27 -18.36 -27.76
N TYR A 49 5.62 -19.35 -27.19
CA TYR A 49 4.24 -19.26 -26.67
C TYR A 49 4.17 -18.98 -25.16
N VAL A 50 5.30 -18.78 -24.45
CA VAL A 50 5.33 -18.54 -23.03
C VAL A 50 5.69 -17.08 -22.74
N ILE A 51 4.91 -16.47 -21.84
CA ILE A 51 5.18 -15.13 -21.31
C ILE A 51 5.28 -15.24 -19.79
N PHE A 52 6.35 -14.67 -19.22
CA PHE A 52 6.50 -14.53 -17.78
C PHE A 52 6.28 -13.08 -17.37
N ILE A 53 5.44 -12.88 -16.37
CA ILE A 53 5.26 -11.59 -15.68
C ILE A 53 5.77 -11.78 -14.26
N LEU A 54 6.85 -11.09 -13.91
CA LEU A 54 7.47 -11.13 -12.61
C LEU A 54 7.10 -9.85 -11.85
N ALA A 55 6.40 -9.97 -10.75
CA ALA A 55 6.05 -8.84 -9.90
C ALA A 55 6.91 -8.84 -8.63
N THR A 56 7.35 -7.67 -8.20
CA THR A 56 8.12 -7.50 -6.96
C THR A 56 7.99 -6.10 -6.40
N THR A 57 7.97 -5.99 -5.10
CA THR A 57 8.10 -4.72 -4.36
C THR A 57 9.57 -4.34 -4.12
N GLU A 58 10.52 -5.28 -4.32
CA GLU A 58 11.94 -5.12 -4.00
C GLU A 58 12.83 -5.49 -5.19
N LYS A 59 12.83 -4.62 -6.21
CA LYS A 59 13.64 -4.79 -7.44
C LYS A 59 15.12 -5.03 -7.14
N GLN A 60 15.67 -4.37 -6.11
CA GLN A 60 17.07 -4.50 -5.72
C GLN A 60 17.47 -5.91 -5.23
N LYS A 61 16.49 -6.74 -4.85
CA LYS A 61 16.74 -8.14 -4.46
C LYS A 61 16.74 -9.10 -5.64
N ILE A 62 16.35 -8.65 -6.83
CA ILE A 62 16.34 -9.47 -8.04
C ILE A 62 17.74 -9.53 -8.64
N LEU A 63 18.15 -10.75 -9.01
CA LEU A 63 19.47 -10.95 -9.61
C LEU A 63 19.63 -10.13 -10.91
N PRO A 64 20.76 -9.45 -11.12
CA PRO A 64 21.01 -8.69 -12.35
C PRO A 64 20.89 -9.54 -13.61
N THR A 65 21.22 -10.83 -13.51
CA THR A 65 21.10 -11.82 -14.62
C THR A 65 19.64 -12.04 -15.05
N ILE A 66 18.65 -11.85 -14.17
CA ILE A 66 17.23 -11.88 -14.48
C ILE A 66 16.79 -10.54 -15.07
N LEU A 67 17.15 -9.44 -14.41
CA LEU A 67 16.78 -8.09 -14.85
C LEU A 67 17.25 -7.82 -16.28
N SER A 68 18.44 -8.29 -16.66
CA SER A 68 18.98 -8.11 -18.02
C SER A 68 18.20 -8.87 -19.12
N ARG A 69 17.31 -9.78 -18.74
CA ARG A 69 16.49 -10.59 -19.67
C ARG A 69 15.01 -10.22 -19.61
N CYS A 70 14.66 -9.23 -18.80
CA CYS A 70 13.29 -8.78 -18.62
C CYS A 70 13.13 -7.36 -19.15
N GLN A 71 11.96 -7.07 -19.70
CA GLN A 71 11.52 -5.69 -19.87
C GLN A 71 11.02 -5.20 -18.52
N ILE A 72 11.58 -4.08 -18.04
CA ILE A 72 11.28 -3.56 -16.72
C ILE A 72 10.23 -2.46 -16.82
N TYR A 73 9.21 -2.56 -15.99
CA TYR A 73 8.18 -1.56 -15.80
C TYR A 73 8.18 -1.16 -14.33
N ASP A 74 8.53 0.08 -14.04
CA ASP A 74 8.47 0.63 -12.70
C ASP A 74 7.09 1.28 -12.48
N PHE A 75 6.46 0.97 -11.35
CA PHE A 75 5.17 1.50 -10.94
C PHE A 75 5.37 2.39 -9.72
N ASP A 76 4.97 3.65 -9.84
CA ASP A 76 5.02 4.60 -8.74
C ASP A 76 3.85 4.40 -7.76
N ARG A 77 4.01 4.92 -6.55
CA ARG A 77 2.91 5.04 -5.60
C ARG A 77 1.82 5.94 -6.15
N MET A 78 0.58 5.63 -5.80
CA MET A 78 -0.54 6.51 -6.15
C MET A 78 -0.41 7.84 -5.43
N THR A 79 -0.65 8.93 -6.16
CA THR A 79 -0.73 10.26 -5.53
C THR A 79 -2.00 10.37 -4.68
N VAL A 80 -1.97 11.19 -3.64
CA VAL A 80 -3.13 11.47 -2.78
C VAL A 80 -4.34 11.89 -3.63
N GLY A 81 -4.14 12.80 -4.60
CA GLY A 81 -5.21 13.26 -5.48
C GLY A 81 -5.84 12.13 -6.33
N ASN A 82 -5.03 11.23 -6.89
CA ASN A 82 -5.53 10.08 -7.65
C ASN A 82 -6.27 9.08 -6.76
N THR A 83 -5.77 8.87 -5.53
CA THR A 83 -6.44 8.02 -4.55
C THR A 83 -7.79 8.58 -4.17
N ILE A 84 -7.89 9.89 -3.85
CA ILE A 84 -9.17 10.56 -3.57
C ILE A 84 -10.13 10.41 -4.74
N ALA A 85 -9.68 10.68 -5.98
CA ALA A 85 -10.53 10.56 -7.16
C ALA A 85 -11.08 9.14 -7.34
N HIS A 86 -10.27 8.12 -7.05
CA HIS A 86 -10.72 6.73 -7.10
C HIS A 86 -11.72 6.41 -5.99
N LEU A 87 -11.44 6.82 -4.74
CA LEU A 87 -12.36 6.62 -3.61
C LEU A 87 -13.69 7.30 -3.83
N LYS A 88 -13.73 8.52 -4.39
CA LYS A 88 -14.98 9.19 -4.83
C LYS A 88 -15.77 8.32 -5.81
N SER A 89 -15.10 7.79 -6.84
CA SER A 89 -15.75 6.92 -7.83
C SER A 89 -16.34 5.65 -7.21
N VAL A 90 -15.68 5.08 -6.19
CA VAL A 90 -16.18 3.92 -5.45
C VAL A 90 -17.38 4.32 -4.59
N ALA A 91 -17.26 5.41 -3.82
CA ALA A 91 -18.33 5.91 -2.95
C ALA A 91 -19.61 6.22 -3.74
N ASP A 92 -19.48 6.87 -4.90
CA ASP A 92 -20.61 7.20 -5.77
C ASP A 92 -21.31 5.94 -6.30
N LYS A 93 -20.56 4.89 -6.65
CA LYS A 93 -21.12 3.61 -7.13
C LYS A 93 -21.84 2.84 -6.04
N GLU A 94 -21.29 2.86 -4.82
CA GLU A 94 -21.85 2.17 -3.66
C GLU A 94 -22.93 2.99 -2.94
N GLY A 95 -23.16 4.24 -3.37
CA GLY A 95 -24.15 5.15 -2.75
C GLY A 95 -23.76 5.62 -1.36
N ILE A 96 -22.47 5.62 -1.05
CA ILE A 96 -21.91 6.08 0.23
C ILE A 96 -21.74 7.59 0.20
N LYS A 97 -22.23 8.28 1.23
CA LYS A 97 -22.03 9.72 1.40
C LYS A 97 -20.66 9.98 2.03
N TYR A 98 -19.97 11.01 1.58
CA TYR A 98 -18.64 11.33 2.04
C TYR A 98 -18.35 12.83 2.07
N GLU A 99 -17.45 13.23 2.94
CA GLU A 99 -16.80 14.54 2.91
C GLU A 99 -15.44 14.38 2.21
N GLU A 100 -15.04 15.36 1.39
CA GLU A 100 -13.79 15.28 0.64
C GLU A 100 -12.56 15.24 1.56
N GLU A 101 -12.61 15.99 2.65
CA GLU A 101 -11.58 16.02 3.67
C GLU A 101 -11.40 14.66 4.35
N ALA A 102 -12.48 13.93 4.57
CA ALA A 102 -12.45 12.57 5.08
C ALA A 102 -11.71 11.60 4.14
N LEU A 103 -11.98 11.70 2.84
CA LEU A 103 -11.26 10.89 1.83
C LEU A 103 -9.78 11.26 1.73
N ALA A 104 -9.43 12.53 1.96
CA ALA A 104 -8.03 12.95 2.00
C ALA A 104 -7.27 12.28 3.13
N VAL A 105 -7.83 12.21 4.34
CA VAL A 105 -7.22 11.50 5.48
C VAL A 105 -7.00 10.02 5.16
N ILE A 106 -8.00 9.36 4.54
CA ILE A 106 -7.87 7.95 4.13
C ILE A 106 -6.73 7.79 3.11
N ALA A 107 -6.65 8.68 2.12
CA ALA A 107 -5.64 8.63 1.08
C ALA A 107 -4.22 8.85 1.62
N GLU A 108 -4.04 9.79 2.55
CA GLU A 108 -2.77 10.04 3.24
C GLU A 108 -2.34 8.83 4.09
N LYS A 109 -3.28 8.26 4.87
CA LYS A 109 -3.02 7.08 5.70
C LYS A 109 -2.61 5.86 4.89
N ALA A 110 -3.13 5.72 3.67
CA ALA A 110 -2.82 4.61 2.76
C ALA A 110 -1.43 4.72 2.10
N ASP A 111 -0.75 5.87 2.23
CA ASP A 111 0.62 6.09 1.74
C ASP A 111 0.86 5.58 0.31
N GLY A 112 -0.07 5.87 -0.59
CA GLY A 112 0.01 5.50 -2.01
C GLY A 112 -0.32 4.05 -2.34
N GLY A 113 -0.77 3.24 -1.37
CA GLY A 113 -1.26 1.89 -1.56
C GLY A 113 -2.77 1.87 -1.84
N MET A 114 -3.20 1.56 -3.08
CA MET A 114 -4.63 1.55 -3.41
C MET A 114 -5.39 0.45 -2.65
N ARG A 115 -4.77 -0.71 -2.43
CA ARG A 115 -5.38 -1.80 -1.63
C ARG A 115 -5.63 -1.36 -0.20
N ASP A 116 -4.67 -0.66 0.40
CA ASP A 116 -4.78 -0.14 1.76
C ASP A 116 -5.82 0.96 1.83
N ALA A 117 -5.85 1.87 0.84
CA ALA A 117 -6.88 2.91 0.75
C ALA A 117 -8.30 2.33 0.70
N LEU A 118 -8.53 1.31 -0.11
CA LEU A 118 -9.84 0.64 -0.20
C LEU A 118 -10.18 -0.11 1.08
N SER A 119 -9.21 -0.78 1.71
CA SER A 119 -9.43 -1.48 2.98
C SER A 119 -9.80 -0.52 4.11
N ILE A 120 -9.10 0.62 4.21
CA ILE A 120 -9.42 1.68 5.16
C ILE A 120 -10.79 2.29 4.85
N PHE A 121 -11.08 2.55 3.58
CA PHE A 121 -12.38 3.07 3.15
C PHE A 121 -13.54 2.15 3.57
N ASP A 122 -13.42 0.84 3.34
CA ASP A 122 -14.44 -0.14 3.73
C ASP A 122 -14.63 -0.18 5.25
N GLN A 123 -13.53 -0.13 6.02
CA GLN A 123 -13.58 -0.06 7.48
C GLN A 123 -14.36 1.16 7.93
N VAL A 124 -13.99 2.35 7.47
CA VAL A 124 -14.63 3.61 7.82
C VAL A 124 -16.08 3.66 7.36
N ALA A 125 -16.40 3.17 6.15
CA ALA A 125 -17.77 3.12 5.65
C ALA A 125 -18.66 2.25 6.53
N SER A 126 -18.15 1.13 7.00
CA SER A 126 -18.84 0.25 7.94
C SER A 126 -19.05 0.91 9.31
N PHE A 127 -18.03 1.52 9.86
CA PHE A 127 -18.09 2.25 11.12
C PHE A 127 -19.07 3.43 11.06
N SER A 128 -19.04 4.19 9.98
CA SER A 128 -19.85 5.39 9.77
C SER A 128 -21.28 5.12 9.28
N GLN A 129 -21.65 3.85 9.07
CA GLN A 129 -22.95 3.43 8.54
C GLN A 129 -23.29 4.11 7.19
N GLY A 130 -22.29 4.19 6.31
CA GLY A 130 -22.45 4.74 4.96
C GLY A 130 -22.47 6.27 4.87
N ASN A 131 -22.07 6.98 5.95
CA ASN A 131 -21.91 8.44 5.94
C ASN A 131 -20.52 8.79 6.49
N ILE A 132 -19.53 8.89 5.61
CA ILE A 132 -18.11 9.12 5.93
C ILE A 132 -17.92 10.61 6.17
N THR A 133 -17.78 11.03 7.43
CA THR A 133 -17.43 12.40 7.83
C THR A 133 -16.00 12.44 8.34
N TYR A 134 -15.37 13.60 8.29
CA TYR A 134 -14.01 13.82 8.79
C TYR A 134 -13.85 13.36 10.25
N GLU A 135 -14.79 13.74 11.11
CA GLU A 135 -14.76 13.37 12.54
C GLU A 135 -14.74 11.85 12.76
N LYS A 136 -15.59 11.11 12.01
CA LYS A 136 -15.66 9.65 12.13
C LYS A 136 -14.40 8.97 11.61
N VAL A 137 -13.78 9.50 10.56
CA VAL A 137 -12.50 8.99 10.05
C VAL A 137 -11.38 9.18 11.07
N ILE A 138 -11.28 10.36 11.67
CA ILE A 138 -10.29 10.66 12.71
C ILE A 138 -10.48 9.73 13.91
N GLU A 139 -11.73 9.50 14.33
CA GLU A 139 -12.08 8.61 15.43
C GLU A 139 -11.72 7.15 15.13
N ASP A 140 -12.20 6.61 13.99
CA ASP A 140 -12.01 5.20 13.62
C ASP A 140 -10.55 4.84 13.34
N LEU A 141 -9.83 5.73 12.63
CA LEU A 141 -8.42 5.51 12.29
C LEU A 141 -7.45 5.91 13.42
N ASN A 142 -7.98 6.43 14.51
CA ASN A 142 -7.19 6.95 15.62
C ASN A 142 -6.06 7.88 15.13
N VAL A 143 -6.40 8.81 14.24
CA VAL A 143 -5.47 9.79 13.70
C VAL A 143 -5.49 11.03 14.57
N LEU A 144 -4.33 11.50 14.94
CA LEU A 144 -4.24 12.74 15.69
C LEU A 144 -4.51 13.91 14.74
N ASP A 145 -5.51 14.74 15.09
CA ASP A 145 -5.85 15.93 14.32
C ASP A 145 -4.66 16.90 14.24
N SER A 146 -4.45 17.48 13.04
CA SER A 146 -3.38 18.46 12.77
C SER A 146 -3.38 19.62 13.78
N ASP A 147 -4.55 20.03 14.26
CA ASP A 147 -4.70 21.07 15.26
C ASP A 147 -3.98 20.75 16.58
N ASN A 148 -3.94 19.47 16.97
CA ASN A 148 -3.21 19.05 18.16
C ASN A 148 -1.69 19.18 17.98
N TYR A 149 -1.17 18.94 16.77
CA TYR A 149 0.25 19.13 16.47
C TYR A 149 0.63 20.61 16.49
N PHE A 150 -0.16 21.48 15.85
CA PHE A 150 0.06 22.93 15.88
C PHE A 150 0.01 23.48 17.29
N ARG A 151 -0.98 23.08 18.09
CA ARG A 151 -1.12 23.47 19.48
C ARG A 151 0.05 23.00 20.35
N PHE A 152 0.55 21.80 20.09
CA PHE A 152 1.74 21.26 20.77
C PHE A 152 2.97 22.14 20.50
N VAL A 153 3.21 22.49 19.24
CA VAL A 153 4.32 23.35 18.81
C VAL A 153 4.16 24.76 19.42
N GLU A 154 2.97 25.33 19.35
CA GLU A 154 2.70 26.67 19.86
C GLU A 154 2.95 26.76 21.37
N LEU A 155 2.43 25.82 22.15
CA LEU A 155 2.64 25.74 23.61
C LEU A 155 4.12 25.53 23.95
N SER A 156 4.84 24.74 23.13
CA SER A 156 6.28 24.50 23.30
C SER A 156 7.09 25.77 23.06
N LEU A 157 6.77 26.52 22.00
CA LEU A 157 7.42 27.81 21.69
C LEU A 157 7.15 28.87 22.78
N GLN A 158 6.00 28.79 23.46
CA GLN A 158 5.65 29.67 24.56
C GLN A 158 6.25 29.23 25.92
N ASN A 159 7.06 28.16 25.94
CA ASN A 159 7.61 27.55 27.16
C ASN A 159 6.55 27.15 28.21
N LYS A 160 5.32 26.84 27.77
CA LYS A 160 4.23 26.40 28.63
C LYS A 160 4.28 24.89 28.88
N VAL A 161 5.33 24.45 29.58
CA VAL A 161 5.60 23.01 29.81
C VAL A 161 4.43 22.28 30.44
N SER A 162 3.77 22.87 31.41
CA SER A 162 2.61 22.25 32.09
C SER A 162 1.45 22.00 31.12
N ASP A 163 1.17 22.96 30.19
CA ASP A 163 0.08 22.83 29.23
C ASP A 163 0.42 21.81 28.14
N VAL A 164 1.69 21.72 27.74
CA VAL A 164 2.21 20.67 26.83
C VAL A 164 2.01 19.29 27.45
N MET A 165 2.36 19.12 28.73
CA MET A 165 2.19 17.85 29.43
C MET A 165 0.71 17.47 29.63
N LEU A 166 -0.17 18.44 29.88
CA LEU A 166 -1.61 18.20 29.92
C LEU A 166 -2.19 17.80 28.57
N LEU A 167 -1.76 18.46 27.46
CA LEU A 167 -2.15 18.12 26.12
C LEU A 167 -1.70 16.69 25.78
N LEU A 168 -0.44 16.37 26.05
CA LEU A 168 0.12 15.03 25.81
C LEU A 168 -0.64 13.96 26.60
N ASN A 169 -0.91 14.20 27.89
CA ASN A 169 -1.65 13.26 28.70
C ASN A 169 -3.10 13.05 28.21
N ASN A 170 -3.74 14.10 27.70
CA ASN A 170 -5.05 14.01 27.08
C ASN A 170 -5.02 13.17 25.79
N ILE A 171 -3.99 13.34 24.97
CA ILE A 171 -3.77 12.56 23.76
C ILE A 171 -3.57 11.07 24.09
N ILE A 172 -2.71 10.77 25.08
CA ILE A 172 -2.45 9.40 25.53
C ILE A 172 -3.71 8.76 26.12
N SER A 173 -4.48 9.52 26.93
CA SER A 173 -5.72 9.02 27.54
C SER A 173 -6.81 8.67 26.52
N LYS A 174 -6.76 9.25 25.33
CA LYS A 174 -7.61 8.89 24.18
C LYS A 174 -7.12 7.66 23.40
N GLY A 175 -6.03 7.02 23.83
CA GLY A 175 -5.50 5.80 23.23
C GLY A 175 -4.45 6.00 22.12
N PHE A 176 -3.97 7.23 21.91
CA PHE A 176 -2.91 7.49 20.94
C PHE A 176 -1.54 7.05 21.45
N ASP A 177 -0.75 6.45 20.56
CA ASP A 177 0.64 6.08 20.88
C ASP A 177 1.55 7.33 20.90
N PRO A 178 2.28 7.56 21.99
CA PRO A 178 3.23 8.68 22.11
C PRO A 178 4.29 8.69 21.02
N GLY A 179 4.73 7.52 20.53
CA GLY A 179 5.71 7.40 19.46
C GLY A 179 5.18 7.94 18.13
N GLN A 180 3.91 7.69 17.82
CA GLN A 180 3.24 8.25 16.65
C GLN A 180 3.06 9.76 16.74
N CYS A 181 2.77 10.29 17.93
CA CYS A 181 2.69 11.74 18.17
C CYS A 181 4.01 12.44 17.83
N ILE A 182 5.13 11.89 18.29
CA ILE A 182 6.47 12.45 18.00
C ILE A 182 6.80 12.32 16.51
N GLY A 183 6.48 11.19 15.89
CA GLY A 183 6.68 10.98 14.45
C GLY A 183 5.88 11.97 13.59
N GLY A 184 4.65 12.30 13.99
CA GLY A 184 3.81 13.28 13.28
C GLY A 184 4.27 14.73 13.44
N LEU A 185 5.00 15.06 14.53
CA LEU A 185 5.62 16.37 14.70
C LEU A 185 6.85 16.58 13.80
N ALA A 186 7.43 15.50 13.25
CA ALA A 186 8.63 15.52 12.43
C ALA A 186 8.34 15.59 10.92
N GLN A 187 7.07 15.47 10.52
CA GLN A 187 6.59 15.59 9.15
C GLN A 187 6.11 17.01 8.87
#